data_a43713b3006efd5b60b753a3e9013fc3
#
_entry.id   a43713b3006efd5b60b753a3e9013fc3
#
_cell.length_a   1.000
_cell.length_b   1.000
_cell.length_c   1.000
_cell.angle_alpha   90.00
_cell.angle_beta   90.00
_cell.angle_gamma   90.00
#
_symmetry.space_group_name_H-M   'P 1'
#
loop_
_entity.id
_entity.type
_entity.pdbx_description
1 polymer ?
#
loop_
_entity_poly.entity_id
_entity_poly.type
_entity_poly.pdbx_seq_one_letter_code
_entity_poly.pdbx_strand_id
1 'polypeptide(L)'
;DRGTIELGSGAIIDLNQGEKVEFADPKHPNTGFDAFSAAIIKQIAAALEIPSEVLMKQFTTSYSAARGALNEFWRTCDMQRSWFVDDFCQPIYEEWLTEAVATGRVKAPGFFDDPAIRKAYTSCTWNGPARTNLNPVQEVDAAVKRVAAGFSTADQETATMNGGSYAANIRQRVIEARMKKEVDDIANEGNTPKGNEPNRESGGNPADPKNE
;
A
#
# COMPACT_ATOMS: atom_id res chain seq x y z
N ASP A 1 40.03 37.14 47.72
CA ASP A 1 38.71 36.57 48.10
C ASP A 1 37.66 37.36 47.39
N ARG A 2 37.05 36.74 46.38
CA ARG A 2 35.90 37.34 45.69
C ARG A 2 34.69 37.11 46.59
N GLY A 3 34.30 38.17 47.32
CA GLY A 3 33.16 38.08 48.22
C GLY A 3 31.91 37.75 47.46
N THR A 4 31.22 36.69 47.94
CA THR A 4 29.88 36.31 47.46
C THR A 4 28.91 37.35 48.01
N ILE A 5 28.20 38.08 47.15
CA ILE A 5 27.16 39.01 47.53
C ILE A 5 25.84 38.25 47.57
N GLU A 6 25.19 38.17 48.74
CA GLU A 6 23.84 37.65 48.87
C GLU A 6 22.83 38.72 48.44
N LEU A 7 22.07 38.42 47.40
CA LEU A 7 21.03 39.31 46.89
C LEU A 7 19.74 39.08 47.67
N GLY A 8 19.42 39.96 48.60
CA GLY A 8 18.12 40.03 49.26
C GLY A 8 17.11 40.87 48.45
N SER A 9 15.83 40.77 48.78
CA SER A 9 14.79 41.60 48.19
C SER A 9 15.07 43.12 48.48
N GLY A 10 15.28 43.88 47.41
CA GLY A 10 15.62 45.35 47.54
C GLY A 10 17.09 45.66 47.77
N ALA A 11 18.00 44.69 47.57
CA ALA A 11 19.44 44.92 47.69
C ALA A 11 19.92 45.93 46.63
N ILE A 12 20.63 46.98 47.09
CA ILE A 12 21.31 47.94 46.23
C ILE A 12 22.78 47.54 46.21
N ILE A 13 23.36 47.34 45.05
CA ILE A 13 24.76 46.99 44.88
C ILE A 13 25.51 48.25 44.39
N ASP A 14 26.39 48.73 45.16
CA ASP A 14 27.32 49.80 44.74
C ASP A 14 28.46 49.22 43.94
N LEU A 15 28.66 49.75 42.74
CA LEU A 15 29.73 49.36 41.81
C LEU A 15 30.87 50.39 41.84
N ASN A 16 32.07 49.88 41.81
CA ASN A 16 33.25 50.77 41.65
C ASN A 16 33.33 51.26 40.19
N GLN A 17 34.10 52.34 40.02
CA GLN A 17 34.31 52.93 38.70
C GLN A 17 34.94 51.90 37.73
N GLY A 18 34.21 51.51 36.67
CA GLY A 18 34.67 50.56 35.70
C GLY A 18 34.08 49.11 35.86
N GLU A 19 33.39 48.84 36.98
CA GLU A 19 32.66 47.58 37.17
C GLU A 19 31.33 47.59 36.43
N LYS A 20 30.95 46.44 35.91
CA LYS A 20 29.67 46.23 35.25
C LYS A 20 29.00 45.01 35.85
N VAL A 21 27.69 45.03 36.01
CA VAL A 21 26.89 43.89 36.39
C VAL A 21 26.49 43.18 35.13
N GLU A 22 26.90 41.92 34.98
CA GLU A 22 26.39 41.02 33.98
C GLU A 22 25.45 40.01 34.64
N PHE A 23 24.23 40.00 34.18
CA PHE A 23 23.27 38.98 34.59
C PHE A 23 23.50 37.75 33.74
N ALA A 24 23.80 36.63 34.39
CA ALA A 24 23.71 35.33 33.72
C ALA A 24 22.24 35.08 33.38
N ASP A 25 21.86 35.35 32.14
CA ASP A 25 20.54 35.03 31.61
C ASP A 25 20.64 33.70 30.84
N PRO A 26 20.47 32.57 31.52
CA PRO A 26 20.43 31.27 30.84
C PRO A 26 19.17 31.21 29.98
N LYS A 27 19.31 31.54 28.70
CA LYS A 27 18.21 31.43 27.72
C LYS A 27 17.80 29.95 27.52
N HIS A 28 17.21 29.40 28.54
CA HIS A 28 16.56 28.08 28.48
C HIS A 28 15.03 28.23 28.65
N PRO A 29 14.21 27.54 27.86
CA PRO A 29 14.54 26.52 26.83
C PRO A 29 15.12 27.16 25.55
N ASN A 30 16.04 26.45 24.89
CA ASN A 30 16.61 26.89 23.61
C ASN A 30 15.54 26.81 22.52
N THR A 31 14.89 27.92 22.21
CA THR A 31 13.84 28.00 21.18
C THR A 31 14.35 27.71 19.77
N GLY A 32 15.66 27.69 19.55
CA GLY A 32 16.27 27.31 18.27
C GLY A 32 16.52 25.81 18.06
N PHE A 33 16.35 24.98 19.10
CA PHE A 33 16.69 23.57 19.02
C PHE A 33 15.82 22.80 17.99
N ASP A 34 14.54 23.08 17.96
CA ASP A 34 13.61 22.41 17.00
C ASP A 34 13.94 22.76 15.55
N ALA A 35 14.22 24.06 15.29
CA ALA A 35 14.61 24.51 13.95
C ALA A 35 15.98 23.93 13.52
N PHE A 36 16.93 23.84 14.43
CA PHE A 36 18.23 23.22 14.17
C PHE A 36 18.11 21.73 13.91
N SER A 37 17.38 21.00 14.73
CA SER A 37 17.10 19.56 14.55
C SER A 37 16.40 19.28 13.23
N ALA A 38 15.40 20.08 12.88
CA ALA A 38 14.69 19.96 11.62
C ALA A 38 15.61 20.20 10.40
N ALA A 39 16.55 21.16 10.50
CA ALA A 39 17.51 21.42 9.45
C ALA A 39 18.47 20.24 9.23
N ILE A 40 18.96 19.62 10.30
CA ILE A 40 19.82 18.43 10.22
C ILE A 40 19.02 17.24 9.62
N ILE A 41 17.81 17.01 10.09
CA ILE A 41 16.98 15.92 9.56
C ILE A 41 16.72 16.11 8.07
N LYS A 42 16.48 17.32 7.59
CA LYS A 42 16.33 17.63 6.17
C LYS A 42 17.60 17.32 5.36
N GLN A 43 18.78 17.59 5.90
CA GLN A 43 20.04 17.22 5.24
C GLN A 43 20.24 15.71 5.17
N ILE A 44 19.92 14.98 6.24
CA ILE A 44 19.94 13.52 6.26
C ILE A 44 18.94 12.96 5.24
N ALA A 45 17.73 13.51 5.22
CA ALA A 45 16.69 13.11 4.27
C ALA A 45 17.14 13.31 2.82
N ALA A 46 17.76 14.44 2.50
CA ALA A 46 18.31 14.72 1.19
C ALA A 46 19.45 13.76 0.81
N ALA A 47 20.33 13.42 1.74
CA ALA A 47 21.42 12.47 1.51
C ALA A 47 20.93 11.03 1.26
N LEU A 48 19.77 10.67 1.83
CA LEU A 48 19.13 9.36 1.66
C LEU A 48 18.12 9.34 0.49
N GLU A 49 17.92 10.47 -0.19
CA GLU A 49 16.88 10.63 -1.23
C GLU A 49 15.45 10.31 -0.72
N ILE A 50 15.21 10.56 0.57
CA ILE A 50 13.93 10.35 1.24
C ILE A 50 13.32 11.73 1.54
N PRO A 51 12.05 12.00 1.20
CA PRO A 51 11.40 13.23 1.62
C PRO A 51 11.43 13.41 3.15
N SER A 52 11.72 14.63 3.61
CA SER A 52 11.80 14.92 5.05
C SER A 52 10.50 14.60 5.79
N GLU A 53 9.36 14.78 5.13
CA GLU A 53 8.03 14.46 5.66
C GLU A 53 7.85 12.95 5.93
N VAL A 54 8.41 12.11 5.08
CA VAL A 54 8.39 10.65 5.24
C VAL A 54 9.33 10.23 6.39
N LEU A 55 10.54 10.80 6.41
CA LEU A 55 11.53 10.51 7.46
C LEU A 55 11.03 10.92 8.85
N MET A 56 10.44 12.11 8.95
CA MET A 56 9.89 12.65 10.21
C MET A 56 8.51 12.08 10.53
N LYS A 57 7.85 11.36 9.60
CA LYS A 57 6.46 10.89 9.68
C LYS A 57 5.47 12.04 9.99
N GLN A 58 5.76 13.24 9.49
CA GLN A 58 4.97 14.44 9.69
C GLN A 58 4.68 15.11 8.34
N PHE A 59 3.41 15.13 7.98
CA PHE A 59 2.94 15.81 6.77
C PHE A 59 2.30 17.14 7.16
N THR A 60 3.10 18.19 7.19
CA THR A 60 2.67 19.58 7.49
C THR A 60 2.37 20.39 6.23
N THR A 61 2.68 19.82 5.07
CA THR A 61 2.48 20.44 3.75
C THR A 61 1.08 20.17 3.20
N SER A 62 0.70 20.90 2.14
CA SER A 62 -0.57 20.66 1.46
C SER A 62 -0.62 19.23 0.86
N TYR A 63 -1.83 18.70 0.69
CA TYR A 63 -2.05 17.38 0.06
C TYR A 63 -1.30 17.21 -1.26
N SER A 64 -1.33 18.24 -2.13
CA SER A 64 -0.66 18.19 -3.43
C SER A 64 0.86 18.13 -3.29
N ALA A 65 1.45 18.86 -2.34
CA ALA A 65 2.88 18.83 -2.08
C ALA A 65 3.31 17.49 -1.48
N ALA A 66 2.56 16.97 -0.51
CA ALA A 66 2.79 15.65 0.06
C ALA A 66 2.72 14.54 -0.99
N ARG A 67 1.73 14.60 -1.89
CA ARG A 67 1.61 13.67 -3.01
C ARG A 67 2.79 13.75 -3.99
N GLY A 68 3.24 14.97 -4.29
CA GLY A 68 4.43 15.20 -5.12
C GLY A 68 5.68 14.56 -4.51
N ALA A 69 5.93 14.80 -3.23
CA ALA A 69 7.06 14.24 -2.49
C ALA A 69 7.00 12.69 -2.43
N LEU A 70 5.83 12.12 -2.18
CA LEU A 70 5.65 10.67 -2.18
C LEU A 70 5.87 10.05 -3.56
N ASN A 71 5.43 10.69 -4.64
CA ASN A 71 5.66 10.21 -6.00
C ASN A 71 7.16 10.19 -6.35
N GLU A 72 7.91 11.23 -5.96
CA GLU A 72 9.35 11.28 -6.17
C GLU A 72 10.07 10.19 -5.37
N PHE A 73 9.67 9.99 -4.11
CA PHE A 73 10.19 8.92 -3.27
C PHE A 73 9.96 7.52 -3.88
N TRP A 74 8.74 7.27 -4.40
CA TRP A 74 8.44 6.00 -5.06
C TRP A 74 9.29 5.78 -6.31
N ARG A 75 9.59 6.85 -7.04
CA ARG A 75 10.47 6.80 -8.21
C ARG A 75 11.89 6.35 -7.83
N THR A 76 12.45 6.93 -6.77
CA THR A 76 13.73 6.51 -6.21
C THR A 76 13.69 5.05 -5.74
N CYS A 77 12.63 4.64 -5.03
CA CYS A 77 12.45 3.25 -4.61
C CYS A 77 12.37 2.28 -5.80
N ASP A 78 11.66 2.64 -6.87
CA ASP A 78 11.54 1.80 -8.06
C ASP A 78 12.89 1.64 -8.77
N MET A 79 13.67 2.71 -8.86
CA MET A 79 15.01 2.68 -9.43
C MET A 79 15.97 1.79 -8.61
N GLN A 80 16.01 1.97 -7.29
CA GLN A 80 16.84 1.14 -6.40
C GLN A 80 16.39 -0.33 -6.42
N ARG A 81 15.08 -0.58 -6.52
CA ARG A 81 14.55 -1.93 -6.66
C ARG A 81 15.00 -2.56 -7.98
N SER A 82 14.95 -1.83 -9.09
CA SER A 82 15.43 -2.34 -10.37
C SER A 82 16.89 -2.78 -10.28
N TRP A 83 17.76 -1.95 -9.71
CA TRP A 83 19.17 -2.32 -9.50
C TRP A 83 19.31 -3.58 -8.64
N PHE A 84 18.60 -3.65 -7.52
CA PHE A 84 18.64 -4.81 -6.65
C PHE A 84 18.13 -6.09 -7.33
N VAL A 85 17.11 -5.96 -8.18
CA VAL A 85 16.58 -7.07 -8.97
C VAL A 85 17.63 -7.54 -9.98
N ASP A 86 18.20 -6.63 -10.74
CA ASP A 86 19.14 -6.95 -11.83
C ASP A 86 20.47 -7.51 -11.29
N ASP A 87 20.97 -6.95 -10.18
CA ASP A 87 22.28 -7.31 -9.63
C ASP A 87 22.23 -8.50 -8.66
N PHE A 88 21.07 -8.77 -8.04
CA PHE A 88 20.97 -9.79 -7.00
C PHE A 88 19.87 -10.82 -7.26
N CYS A 89 18.59 -10.37 -7.39
CA CYS A 89 17.48 -11.32 -7.43
C CYS A 89 17.46 -12.17 -8.69
N GLN A 90 17.66 -11.55 -9.85
CA GLN A 90 17.60 -12.22 -11.14
C GLN A 90 18.74 -13.24 -11.32
N PRO A 91 20.00 -12.94 -11.02
CA PRO A 91 21.08 -13.93 -11.11
C PRO A 91 20.88 -15.13 -10.17
N ILE A 92 20.43 -14.91 -8.94
CA ILE A 92 20.15 -16.01 -8.00
C ILE A 92 19.00 -16.89 -8.50
N TYR A 93 17.96 -16.28 -9.05
CA TYR A 93 16.83 -17.02 -9.61
C TYR A 93 17.25 -17.87 -10.81
N GLU A 94 18.07 -17.33 -11.70
CA GLU A 94 18.59 -18.05 -12.87
C GLU A 94 19.44 -19.25 -12.48
N GLU A 95 20.32 -19.09 -11.47
CA GLU A 95 21.14 -20.18 -10.96
C GLU A 95 20.27 -21.25 -10.27
N TRP A 96 19.35 -20.83 -9.40
CA TRP A 96 18.42 -21.74 -8.77
C TRP A 96 17.58 -22.53 -9.79
N LEU A 97 17.06 -21.85 -10.83
CA LEU A 97 16.26 -22.50 -11.87
C LEU A 97 17.10 -23.48 -12.68
N THR A 98 18.34 -23.12 -12.99
CA THR A 98 19.27 -23.99 -13.71
C THR A 98 19.52 -25.28 -12.93
N GLU A 99 19.76 -25.18 -11.63
CA GLU A 99 19.90 -26.36 -10.75
C GLU A 99 18.60 -27.17 -10.67
N ALA A 100 17.44 -26.49 -10.52
CA ALA A 100 16.15 -27.14 -10.41
C ALA A 100 15.76 -27.93 -11.67
N VAL A 101 16.14 -27.43 -12.87
CA VAL A 101 15.96 -28.13 -14.14
C VAL A 101 16.95 -29.28 -14.27
N ALA A 102 18.22 -29.07 -13.93
CA ALA A 102 19.25 -30.09 -14.00
C ALA A 102 18.95 -31.29 -13.09
N THR A 103 18.39 -31.04 -11.89
CA THR A 103 17.99 -32.09 -10.92
C THR A 103 16.61 -32.70 -11.23
N GLY A 104 15.91 -32.23 -12.28
CA GLY A 104 14.59 -32.72 -12.66
C GLY A 104 13.45 -32.26 -11.75
N ARG A 105 13.67 -31.32 -10.82
CA ARG A 105 12.61 -30.72 -9.98
C ARG A 105 11.62 -29.88 -10.80
N VAL A 106 12.14 -29.22 -11.84
CA VAL A 106 11.34 -28.41 -12.77
C VAL A 106 11.50 -28.97 -14.18
N LYS A 107 10.40 -29.20 -14.87
CA LYS A 107 10.40 -29.63 -16.26
C LYS A 107 10.43 -28.40 -17.17
N ALA A 108 11.51 -28.19 -17.87
CA ALA A 108 11.71 -27.09 -18.81
C ALA A 108 12.36 -27.63 -20.12
N PRO A 109 11.56 -28.20 -21.04
CA PRO A 109 12.09 -28.73 -22.30
C PRO A 109 12.85 -27.66 -23.08
N GLY A 110 14.03 -28.00 -23.59
CA GLY A 110 14.86 -27.10 -24.38
C GLY A 110 15.68 -26.08 -23.56
N PHE A 111 15.60 -26.12 -22.24
CA PHE A 111 16.28 -25.13 -21.37
C PHE A 111 17.79 -25.08 -21.54
N PHE A 112 18.43 -26.22 -21.77
CA PHE A 112 19.88 -26.32 -21.98
C PHE A 112 20.30 -26.28 -23.45
N ASP A 113 19.34 -26.52 -24.36
CA ASP A 113 19.62 -26.66 -25.79
C ASP A 113 19.52 -25.35 -26.54
N ASP A 114 18.63 -24.43 -26.11
CA ASP A 114 18.35 -23.17 -26.78
C ASP A 114 18.41 -21.98 -25.81
N PRO A 115 19.33 -21.03 -25.98
CA PRO A 115 19.44 -19.83 -25.17
C PRO A 115 18.16 -18.97 -25.16
N ALA A 116 17.38 -18.94 -26.25
CA ALA A 116 16.13 -18.19 -26.29
C ALA A 116 15.04 -18.83 -25.42
N ILE A 117 14.97 -20.17 -25.42
CA ILE A 117 14.08 -20.93 -24.56
C ILE A 117 14.50 -20.74 -23.09
N ARG A 118 15.80 -20.84 -22.79
CA ARG A 118 16.32 -20.57 -21.46
C ARG A 118 15.91 -19.17 -20.96
N LYS A 119 16.10 -18.13 -21.80
CA LYS A 119 15.71 -16.77 -21.47
C LYS A 119 14.22 -16.62 -21.22
N ALA A 120 13.38 -17.34 -21.98
CA ALA A 120 11.94 -17.33 -21.76
C ALA A 120 11.54 -17.95 -20.39
N TYR A 121 12.21 -19.02 -19.98
CA TYR A 121 11.98 -19.64 -18.66
C TYR A 121 12.51 -18.80 -17.50
N THR A 122 13.63 -18.12 -17.68
CA THR A 122 14.24 -17.26 -16.65
C THR A 122 13.60 -15.87 -16.58
N SER A 123 12.79 -15.49 -17.58
CA SER A 123 12.06 -14.23 -17.59
C SER A 123 10.97 -14.25 -16.51
N CYS A 124 11.08 -13.36 -15.55
CA CYS A 124 10.11 -13.21 -14.47
C CYS A 124 9.86 -11.74 -14.13
N THR A 125 8.76 -11.46 -13.48
CA THR A 125 8.42 -10.12 -13.01
C THR A 125 8.59 -10.05 -11.50
N TRP A 126 9.40 -9.09 -11.04
CA TRP A 126 9.66 -8.86 -9.63
C TRP A 126 8.76 -7.74 -9.10
N ASN A 127 7.79 -8.12 -8.29
CA ASN A 127 6.86 -7.18 -7.70
C ASN A 127 7.28 -6.84 -6.26
N GLY A 128 7.37 -5.55 -5.96
CA GLY A 128 7.61 -5.08 -4.60
C GLY A 128 6.31 -4.82 -3.84
N PRO A 129 6.42 -4.30 -2.59
CA PRO A 129 5.26 -3.86 -1.83
C PRO A 129 4.42 -2.87 -2.60
N ALA A 130 3.10 -2.95 -2.46
CA ALA A 130 2.18 -2.02 -3.08
C ALA A 130 2.41 -0.59 -2.59
N ARG A 131 2.21 0.38 -3.49
CA ARG A 131 2.25 1.80 -3.13
C ARG A 131 1.03 2.14 -2.29
N THR A 132 1.25 2.91 -1.22
CA THR A 132 0.13 3.44 -0.44
C THR A 132 -0.59 4.52 -1.24
N ASN A 133 -1.86 4.32 -1.50
CA ASN A 133 -2.69 5.27 -2.25
C ASN A 133 -3.41 6.22 -1.29
N LEU A 134 -3.28 7.52 -1.53
CA LEU A 134 -3.97 8.56 -0.76
C LEU A 134 -5.45 8.68 -1.12
N ASN A 135 -5.82 8.31 -2.36
CA ASN A 135 -7.19 8.29 -2.85
C ASN A 135 -7.45 7.01 -3.65
N PRO A 136 -7.87 5.92 -2.98
CA PRO A 136 -8.05 4.62 -3.63
C PRO A 136 -9.06 4.62 -4.78
N VAL A 137 -10.13 5.40 -4.68
CA VAL A 137 -11.17 5.46 -5.72
C VAL A 137 -10.62 6.03 -7.02
N GLN A 138 -9.94 7.18 -6.95
CA GLN A 138 -9.36 7.81 -8.13
C GLN A 138 -8.26 6.95 -8.77
N GLU A 139 -7.49 6.22 -7.98
CA GLU A 139 -6.45 5.34 -8.49
C GLU A 139 -7.05 4.12 -9.22
N VAL A 140 -8.11 3.52 -8.68
CA VAL A 140 -8.84 2.44 -9.35
C VAL A 140 -9.43 2.92 -10.68
N ASP A 141 -10.09 4.09 -10.69
CA ASP A 141 -10.65 4.67 -11.92
C ASP A 141 -9.56 4.96 -12.96
N ALA A 142 -8.43 5.49 -12.52
CA ALA A 142 -7.29 5.74 -13.39
C ALA A 142 -6.70 4.44 -13.96
N ALA A 143 -6.57 3.38 -13.16
CA ALA A 143 -6.11 2.07 -13.59
C ALA A 143 -7.04 1.46 -14.65
N VAL A 144 -8.35 1.48 -14.41
CA VAL A 144 -9.36 1.00 -15.38
C VAL A 144 -9.23 1.76 -16.70
N LYS A 145 -9.08 3.08 -16.67
CA LYS A 145 -8.90 3.90 -17.87
C LYS A 145 -7.59 3.61 -18.60
N ARG A 146 -6.48 3.40 -17.89
CA ARG A 146 -5.20 3.03 -18.52
C ARG A 146 -5.27 1.68 -19.22
N VAL A 147 -5.91 0.68 -18.61
CA VAL A 147 -6.12 -0.63 -19.24
C VAL A 147 -7.05 -0.52 -20.44
N ALA A 148 -8.16 0.19 -20.33
CA ALA A 148 -9.09 0.38 -21.42
C ALA A 148 -8.47 1.14 -22.62
N ALA A 149 -7.58 2.09 -22.38
CA ALA A 149 -6.84 2.82 -23.40
C ALA A 149 -5.62 2.07 -23.96
N GLY A 150 -5.30 0.89 -23.45
CA GLY A 150 -4.14 0.09 -23.89
C GLY A 150 -2.78 0.59 -23.37
N PHE A 151 -2.74 1.52 -22.42
CA PHE A 151 -1.49 2.03 -21.85
C PHE A 151 -0.89 1.09 -20.79
N SER A 152 -1.69 0.17 -20.25
CA SER A 152 -1.27 -0.78 -19.25
C SER A 152 -2.07 -2.07 -19.39
N THR A 153 -1.65 -3.13 -18.68
CA THR A 153 -2.38 -4.39 -18.60
C THR A 153 -2.99 -4.57 -17.21
N ALA A 154 -4.06 -5.39 -17.13
CA ALA A 154 -4.66 -5.72 -15.84
C ALA A 154 -3.67 -6.38 -14.88
N ASP A 155 -2.69 -7.13 -15.38
CA ASP A 155 -1.65 -7.75 -14.56
C ASP A 155 -0.67 -6.69 -13.99
N GLN A 156 -0.21 -5.75 -14.82
CA GLN A 156 0.63 -4.64 -14.37
C GLN A 156 -0.06 -3.75 -13.33
N GLU A 157 -1.33 -3.42 -13.56
CA GLU A 157 -2.09 -2.60 -12.60
C GLU A 157 -2.31 -3.37 -11.28
N THR A 158 -2.62 -4.67 -11.34
CA THR A 158 -2.76 -5.50 -10.14
C THR A 158 -1.45 -5.58 -9.37
N ALA A 159 -0.33 -5.82 -10.05
CA ALA A 159 0.99 -5.86 -9.43
C ALA A 159 1.35 -4.53 -8.75
N THR A 160 1.03 -3.40 -9.40
CA THR A 160 1.32 -2.06 -8.86
C THR A 160 0.41 -1.71 -7.67
N MET A 161 -0.87 -2.10 -7.70
CA MET A 161 -1.86 -1.71 -6.68
C MET A 161 -1.79 -2.55 -5.41
N ASN A 162 -1.54 -3.85 -5.51
CA ASN A 162 -1.56 -4.76 -4.37
C ASN A 162 -0.40 -5.78 -4.32
N GLY A 163 0.54 -5.71 -5.26
CA GLY A 163 1.66 -6.65 -5.35
C GLY A 163 1.25 -8.08 -5.78
N GLY A 164 -0.02 -8.27 -6.15
CA GLY A 164 -0.57 -9.58 -6.51
C GLY A 164 -0.47 -9.91 -8.00
N SER A 165 -0.99 -11.07 -8.37
CA SER A 165 -1.13 -11.54 -9.75
C SER A 165 -2.57 -11.49 -10.20
N TYR A 166 -2.84 -10.84 -11.32
CA TYR A 166 -4.17 -10.79 -11.94
C TYR A 166 -4.70 -12.18 -12.27
N ALA A 167 -3.84 -13.07 -12.79
CA ALA A 167 -4.24 -14.43 -13.10
C ALA A 167 -4.67 -15.23 -11.85
N ALA A 168 -3.98 -15.02 -10.71
CA ALA A 168 -4.38 -15.61 -9.44
C ALA A 168 -5.72 -15.07 -8.96
N ASN A 169 -5.92 -13.77 -9.06
CA ASN A 169 -7.19 -13.10 -8.70
C ASN A 169 -8.35 -13.61 -9.54
N ILE A 170 -8.17 -13.79 -10.87
CA ILE A 170 -9.21 -14.34 -11.74
C ILE A 170 -9.57 -15.77 -11.37
N ARG A 171 -8.57 -16.63 -11.09
CA ARG A 171 -8.83 -18.00 -10.63
C ARG A 171 -9.64 -18.02 -9.33
N GLN A 172 -9.25 -17.18 -8.38
CA GLN A 172 -9.97 -17.06 -7.11
C GLN A 172 -11.41 -16.56 -7.31
N ARG A 173 -11.63 -15.55 -8.15
CA ARG A 173 -12.97 -15.04 -8.48
C ARG A 173 -13.87 -16.11 -9.13
N VAL A 174 -13.31 -16.99 -9.94
CA VAL A 174 -14.07 -18.13 -10.51
C VAL A 174 -14.53 -19.09 -9.40
N ILE A 175 -13.67 -19.37 -8.42
CA ILE A 175 -14.01 -20.22 -7.26
C ILE A 175 -15.10 -19.55 -6.44
N GLU A 176 -14.94 -18.27 -6.12
CA GLU A 176 -15.92 -17.48 -5.35
C GLU A 176 -17.29 -17.38 -6.05
N ALA A 177 -17.29 -17.20 -7.38
CA ALA A 177 -18.53 -17.18 -8.15
C ALA A 177 -19.27 -18.52 -8.13
N ARG A 178 -18.54 -19.65 -8.14
CA ARG A 178 -19.14 -20.98 -7.98
C ARG A 178 -19.72 -21.18 -6.59
N MET A 179 -18.97 -20.82 -5.54
CA MET A 179 -19.43 -20.88 -4.15
C MET A 179 -20.67 -20.01 -3.93
N LYS A 180 -20.65 -18.77 -4.49
CA LYS A 180 -21.81 -17.88 -4.39
C LYS A 180 -23.05 -18.47 -5.05
N LYS A 181 -22.90 -19.04 -6.25
CA LYS A 181 -24.01 -19.70 -6.93
C LYS A 181 -24.58 -20.86 -6.10
N GLU A 182 -23.72 -21.69 -5.52
CA GLU A 182 -24.14 -22.80 -4.65
C GLU A 182 -24.93 -22.31 -3.43
N VAL A 183 -24.48 -21.20 -2.79
CA VAL A 183 -25.19 -20.56 -1.69
C VAL A 183 -26.54 -20.01 -2.14
N ASP A 184 -26.60 -19.34 -3.28
CA ASP A 184 -27.84 -18.79 -3.84
C ASP A 184 -28.83 -19.92 -4.22
N ASP A 185 -28.35 -21.03 -4.77
CA ASP A 185 -29.17 -22.21 -5.10
C ASP A 185 -29.74 -22.85 -3.83
N ILE A 186 -28.95 -23.02 -2.76
CA ILE A 186 -29.42 -23.54 -1.46
C ILE A 186 -30.46 -22.60 -0.84
N ALA A 187 -30.23 -21.29 -0.90
CA ALA A 187 -31.18 -20.30 -0.37
C ALA A 187 -32.52 -20.32 -1.12
N ASN A 188 -32.49 -20.56 -2.45
CA ASN A 188 -33.67 -20.63 -3.28
C ASN A 188 -34.42 -21.97 -3.11
N GLU A 189 -33.73 -23.09 -2.89
CA GLU A 189 -34.35 -24.39 -2.57
C GLU A 189 -35.15 -24.34 -1.25
N GLY A 190 -34.67 -23.55 -0.25
CA GLY A 190 -35.38 -23.32 1.00
C GLY A 190 -36.63 -22.43 0.87
N ASN A 191 -36.79 -21.74 -0.25
CA ASN A 191 -37.87 -20.79 -0.50
C ASN A 191 -38.85 -21.21 -1.60
N THR A 192 -38.87 -22.49 -1.98
CA THR A 192 -39.87 -23.03 -2.93
C THR A 192 -41.24 -22.88 -2.27
N PRO A 193 -42.22 -22.16 -2.84
CA PRO A 193 -43.58 -22.10 -2.32
C PRO A 193 -44.13 -23.53 -2.38
N LYS A 194 -44.53 -24.07 -1.20
CA LYS A 194 -45.32 -25.30 -1.15
C LYS A 194 -46.47 -25.15 -2.14
N GLY A 195 -46.48 -25.97 -3.17
CA GLY A 195 -47.46 -25.90 -4.23
C GLY A 195 -48.88 -25.85 -3.63
N ASN A 196 -49.69 -24.94 -4.14
CA ASN A 196 -51.12 -24.97 -3.95
C ASN A 196 -51.64 -26.35 -4.30
N GLU A 197 -52.01 -27.14 -3.31
CA GLU A 197 -52.88 -28.33 -3.54
C GLU A 197 -54.13 -27.80 -4.24
N PRO A 198 -54.54 -28.44 -5.37
CA PRO A 198 -55.79 -28.09 -6.03
C PRO A 198 -56.92 -28.36 -5.05
N ASN A 199 -57.66 -27.31 -4.68
CA ASN A 199 -58.89 -27.38 -3.91
C ASN A 199 -59.86 -28.37 -4.60
N ARG A 200 -60.00 -29.56 -4.04
CA ARG A 200 -61.06 -30.49 -4.43
C ARG A 200 -62.40 -29.85 -4.06
N GLU A 201 -63.03 -29.24 -5.04
CA GLU A 201 -64.43 -28.91 -4.97
C GLU A 201 -65.25 -30.16 -4.63
N SER A 202 -65.75 -30.18 -3.43
CA SER A 202 -66.78 -31.13 -2.99
C SER A 202 -68.03 -30.90 -3.78
N GLY A 203 -68.46 -31.92 -4.50
CA GLY A 203 -69.68 -31.96 -5.33
C GLY A 203 -70.88 -31.41 -4.62
N GLY A 204 -71.47 -30.38 -5.17
CA GLY A 204 -72.80 -29.91 -4.82
C GLY A 204 -73.85 -30.75 -5.54
N ASN A 205 -74.79 -31.16 -4.77
CA ASN A 205 -75.97 -31.95 -5.06
C ASN A 205 -76.94 -31.20 -6.02
N PRO A 206 -77.57 -31.90 -7.01
CA PRO A 206 -78.59 -31.30 -7.87
C PRO A 206 -80.00 -31.48 -7.23
N ALA A 207 -80.83 -30.56 -7.47
CA ALA A 207 -82.28 -30.56 -7.43
C ALA A 207 -82.81 -29.34 -6.67
N ASP A 208 -83.73 -28.60 -7.18
CA ASP A 208 -85.05 -28.97 -7.62
C ASP A 208 -85.66 -27.78 -8.41
N PRO A 209 -86.52 -28.02 -9.42
CA PRO A 209 -87.19 -26.97 -10.14
C PRO A 209 -88.57 -26.67 -9.49
N LYS A 210 -88.97 -25.42 -9.33
CA LYS A 210 -90.38 -24.96 -9.46
C LYS A 210 -90.57 -23.48 -9.21
N ASN A 211 -91.36 -22.94 -10.15
CA ASN A 211 -92.30 -21.85 -10.08
C ASN A 211 -91.76 -20.41 -10.03
N GLU A 212 -92.09 -19.73 -10.89
CA GLU A 212 -93.04 -19.02 -11.74
C GLU A 212 -92.32 -17.97 -12.57
#